data_796273b84b4f0c394327ae1b1b9d57f6
#
_entry.id   796273b84b4f0c394327ae1b1b9d57f6
#
_cell.length_a   1.000
_cell.length_b   1.000
_cell.length_c   1.000
_cell.angle_alpha   90.00
_cell.angle_beta   90.00
_cell.angle_gamma   90.00
#
_symmetry.space_group_name_H-M   'P 1'
#
loop_
_entity.id
_entity.type
_entity.pdbx_description
1 polymer ?
#
loop_
_entity_poly.entity_id
_entity_poly.type
_entity_poly.pdbx_seq_one_letter_code
_entity_poly.pdbx_strand_id
1 'polypeptide(L)'
;EREYVHHWHFQGQTVTFAWAGNRDVEASRVYSLAFSPDGKILLVSGGPNDPRCWLPGGGIEAGERPEEALRRELLEEAAATVLAMSRLGFVRVDYENGACEYHVYYWCRVALAPEFVPKHEVVERKLVAPEDFLDTLFWGRTDPKAAMLLERALELERAQAQRDPGGEAARYS
;
A
#
# COMPACT_ATOMS: atom_id res chain seq x y z
N GLU A 1 7.03 -3.80 20.05
CA GLU A 1 7.00 -3.93 18.59
C GLU A 1 7.17 -5.39 18.20
N ARG A 2 6.25 -5.92 17.39
CA ARG A 2 6.38 -7.28 16.89
C ARG A 2 7.55 -7.34 15.92
N GLU A 3 8.47 -8.24 16.15
CA GLU A 3 9.55 -8.50 15.23
C GLU A 3 9.00 -9.24 14.00
N TYR A 4 9.08 -8.60 12.84
CA TYR A 4 8.67 -9.20 11.58
C TYR A 4 9.94 -9.57 10.79
N VAL A 5 10.06 -10.85 10.44
CA VAL A 5 11.07 -11.34 9.48
C VAL A 5 10.40 -12.39 8.61
N HIS A 6 10.55 -12.27 7.30
CA HIS A 6 9.99 -13.21 6.34
C HIS A 6 10.97 -13.48 5.22
N HIS A 7 11.11 -14.76 4.84
CA HIS A 7 11.97 -15.19 3.75
C HIS A 7 11.11 -15.57 2.55
N TRP A 8 11.41 -14.95 1.42
CA TRP A 8 10.76 -15.22 0.15
C TRP A 8 11.75 -15.91 -0.78
N HIS A 9 11.35 -17.05 -1.36
CA HIS A 9 12.16 -17.78 -2.34
C HIS A 9 11.60 -17.49 -3.73
N PHE A 10 12.40 -16.85 -4.58
CA PHE A 10 11.98 -16.46 -5.91
C PHE A 10 13.14 -16.61 -6.90
N GLN A 11 12.90 -17.36 -8.00
CA GLN A 11 13.87 -17.62 -9.06
C GLN A 11 15.24 -18.11 -8.54
N GLY A 12 15.22 -19.02 -7.57
CA GLY A 12 16.44 -19.59 -6.99
C GLY A 12 17.18 -18.68 -6.00
N GLN A 13 16.62 -17.53 -5.68
CA GLN A 13 17.17 -16.59 -4.69
C GLN A 13 16.29 -16.50 -3.47
N THR A 14 16.92 -16.28 -2.32
CA THR A 14 16.21 -15.93 -1.09
C THR A 14 16.25 -14.41 -0.88
N VAL A 15 15.09 -13.82 -0.71
CA VAL A 15 14.94 -12.42 -0.35
C VAL A 15 14.38 -12.35 1.05
N THR A 16 15.05 -11.60 1.94
CA THR A 16 14.64 -11.47 3.34
C THR A 16 14.03 -10.11 3.58
N PHE A 17 12.82 -10.10 4.13
CA PHE A 17 12.10 -8.90 4.54
C PHE A 17 12.11 -8.81 6.06
N ALA A 18 12.43 -7.63 6.59
CA ALA A 18 12.41 -7.40 8.05
C ALA A 18 11.83 -6.02 8.36
N TRP A 19 11.01 -5.93 9.40
CA TRP A 19 10.48 -4.66 9.86
C TRP A 19 11.61 -3.78 10.39
N ALA A 20 11.71 -2.56 9.88
CA ALA A 20 12.75 -1.59 10.24
C ALA A 20 12.21 -0.41 11.05
N GLY A 21 10.93 -0.45 11.45
CA GLY A 21 10.31 0.62 12.24
C GLY A 21 9.96 1.85 11.44
N ASN A 22 9.75 2.96 12.13
CA ASN A 22 9.29 4.22 11.52
C ASN A 22 10.34 5.35 11.63
N ARG A 23 11.60 5.00 11.72
CA ARG A 23 12.70 5.97 11.65
C ARG A 23 13.04 6.29 10.20
N ASP A 24 13.53 7.50 9.93
CA ASP A 24 13.89 7.89 8.59
C ASP A 24 15.06 7.07 8.04
N VAL A 25 14.79 6.42 6.91
CA VAL A 25 15.80 5.75 6.09
C VAL A 25 15.50 6.07 4.61
N GLU A 26 16.50 5.92 3.77
CA GLU A 26 16.31 6.12 2.33
C GLU A 26 15.60 4.90 1.74
N ALA A 27 14.39 5.10 1.20
CA ALA A 27 13.61 4.06 0.56
C ALA A 27 13.73 4.13 -0.96
N SER A 28 13.75 2.96 -1.60
CA SER A 28 13.76 2.83 -3.07
C SER A 28 12.37 2.61 -3.65
N ARG A 29 11.40 2.13 -2.84
CA ARG A 29 10.04 1.85 -3.25
C ARG A 29 9.04 2.31 -2.18
N VAL A 30 7.85 2.68 -2.63
CA VAL A 30 6.76 3.14 -1.77
C VAL A 30 5.47 2.43 -2.14
N TYR A 31 4.72 2.01 -1.12
CA TYR A 31 3.42 1.35 -1.28
C TYR A 31 2.41 1.91 -0.30
N SER A 32 1.14 1.68 -0.57
CA SER A 32 0.06 2.17 0.28
C SER A 32 -1.03 1.15 0.54
N LEU A 33 -1.61 1.24 1.75
CA LEU A 33 -2.96 0.79 2.01
C LEU A 33 -3.84 2.04 1.90
N ALA A 34 -4.49 2.18 0.75
CA ALA A 34 -5.28 3.35 0.40
C ALA A 34 -6.76 3.06 0.59
N PHE A 35 -7.41 3.87 1.41
CA PHE A 35 -8.83 3.69 1.76
C PHE A 35 -9.69 4.70 1.03
N SER A 36 -10.76 4.20 0.42
CA SER A 36 -11.82 5.04 -0.12
C SER A 36 -12.62 5.70 1.01
N PRO A 37 -13.45 6.73 0.69
CA PRO A 37 -14.27 7.38 1.71
C PRO A 37 -15.21 6.44 2.49
N ASP A 38 -15.63 5.33 1.87
CA ASP A 38 -16.47 4.31 2.52
C ASP A 38 -15.67 3.20 3.22
N GLY A 39 -14.36 3.38 3.37
CA GLY A 39 -13.51 2.47 4.16
C GLY A 39 -13.05 1.21 3.45
N LYS A 40 -13.18 1.13 2.13
CA LYS A 40 -12.67 0.01 1.34
C LYS A 40 -11.22 0.25 0.92
N ILE A 41 -10.48 -0.83 0.73
CA ILE A 41 -9.05 -0.78 0.41
C ILE A 41 -8.86 -0.93 -1.10
N LEU A 42 -8.05 -0.05 -1.68
CA LEU A 42 -7.71 -0.03 -3.09
C LEU A 42 -6.60 -1.03 -3.40
N LEU A 43 -6.90 -1.96 -4.30
CA LEU A 43 -5.91 -2.85 -4.91
C LEU A 43 -5.90 -2.63 -6.43
N VAL A 44 -4.80 -3.00 -7.05
CA VAL A 44 -4.61 -2.90 -8.50
C VAL A 44 -4.20 -4.25 -9.08
N SER A 45 -4.50 -4.49 -10.35
CA SER A 45 -4.16 -5.73 -11.03
C SER A 45 -3.86 -5.52 -12.51
N GLY A 46 -3.26 -6.52 -13.14
CA GLY A 46 -3.05 -6.56 -14.58
C GLY A 46 -4.26 -7.07 -15.39
N GLY A 47 -5.41 -7.19 -14.74
CA GLY A 47 -6.64 -7.66 -15.39
C GLY A 47 -6.60 -9.14 -15.77
N PRO A 48 -7.28 -9.56 -16.88
CA PRO A 48 -7.39 -10.97 -17.24
C PRO A 48 -6.05 -11.66 -17.50
N ASN A 49 -5.03 -10.92 -17.95
CA ASN A 49 -3.70 -11.48 -18.23
C ASN A 49 -2.84 -11.65 -16.99
N ASP A 50 -3.12 -10.88 -15.94
CA ASP A 50 -2.49 -11.01 -14.62
C ASP A 50 -3.51 -10.62 -13.54
N PRO A 51 -4.36 -11.56 -13.11
CA PRO A 51 -5.45 -11.26 -12.18
C PRO A 51 -5.00 -11.11 -10.74
N ARG A 52 -3.70 -11.29 -10.46
CA ARG A 52 -3.18 -11.04 -9.10
C ARG A 52 -3.41 -9.58 -8.73
N CYS A 53 -3.83 -9.36 -7.49
CA CYS A 53 -3.99 -8.02 -6.94
C CYS A 53 -2.81 -7.65 -6.05
N TRP A 54 -2.31 -6.43 -6.18
CA TRP A 54 -1.22 -5.93 -5.35
C TRP A 54 -1.51 -4.52 -4.83
N LEU A 55 -0.68 -4.06 -3.89
CA LEU A 55 -0.78 -2.72 -3.33
C LEU A 55 -0.33 -1.68 -4.36
N PRO A 56 -1.07 -0.59 -4.53
CA PRO A 56 -0.62 0.50 -5.40
C PRO A 56 0.64 1.16 -4.84
N GLY A 57 1.54 1.51 -5.74
CA GLY A 57 2.84 2.09 -5.42
C GLY A 57 3.87 1.71 -6.47
N GLY A 58 5.14 1.92 -6.15
CA GLY A 58 6.23 1.60 -7.07
C GLY A 58 7.55 2.23 -6.68
N GLY A 59 8.43 2.35 -7.66
CA GLY A 59 9.76 2.91 -7.48
C GLY A 59 9.74 4.41 -7.22
N ILE A 60 10.64 4.85 -6.35
CA ILE A 60 10.88 6.26 -6.06
C ILE A 60 11.94 6.76 -7.04
N GLU A 61 11.61 7.77 -7.82
CA GLU A 61 12.53 8.34 -8.81
C GLU A 61 13.56 9.26 -8.14
N ALA A 62 14.68 9.47 -8.82
CA ALA A 62 15.75 10.35 -8.32
C ALA A 62 15.19 11.75 -8.03
N GLY A 63 15.47 12.25 -6.82
CA GLY A 63 14.99 13.57 -6.38
C GLY A 63 13.56 13.62 -5.87
N GLU A 64 12.79 12.52 -6.01
CA GLU A 64 11.45 12.42 -5.43
C GLU A 64 11.52 12.07 -3.94
N ARG A 65 10.65 12.70 -3.14
CA ARG A 65 10.36 12.19 -1.81
C ARG A 65 9.37 11.01 -1.91
N PRO A 66 9.35 10.09 -0.92
CA PRO A 66 8.42 8.97 -0.93
C PRO A 66 6.96 9.40 -1.10
N GLU A 67 6.54 10.48 -0.44
CA GLU A 67 5.16 11.01 -0.53
C GLU A 67 4.82 11.51 -1.94
N GLU A 68 5.78 12.14 -2.61
CA GLU A 68 5.61 12.60 -4.00
C GLU A 68 5.48 11.41 -4.96
N ALA A 69 6.34 10.41 -4.80
CA ALA A 69 6.29 9.18 -5.59
C ALA A 69 4.95 8.46 -5.40
N LEU A 70 4.47 8.36 -4.17
CA LEU A 70 3.20 7.69 -3.89
C LEU A 70 2.01 8.44 -4.51
N ARG A 71 1.99 9.77 -4.44
CA ARG A 71 0.94 10.57 -5.10
C ARG A 71 0.93 10.34 -6.60
N ARG A 72 2.11 10.32 -7.21
CA ARG A 72 2.28 10.05 -8.64
C ARG A 72 1.78 8.66 -9.00
N GLU A 73 2.22 7.64 -8.27
CA GLU A 73 1.85 6.23 -8.54
C GLU A 73 0.34 6.00 -8.38
N LEU A 74 -0.28 6.53 -7.32
CA LEU A 74 -1.72 6.39 -7.10
C LEU A 74 -2.53 7.06 -8.21
N LEU A 75 -2.08 8.21 -8.69
CA LEU A 75 -2.74 8.90 -9.79
C LEU A 75 -2.59 8.13 -11.10
N GLU A 76 -1.38 7.65 -11.40
CA GLU A 76 -1.10 6.89 -12.62
C GLU A 76 -1.77 5.51 -12.64
N GLU A 77 -1.67 4.75 -11.54
CA GLU A 77 -2.17 3.38 -11.48
C GLU A 77 -3.68 3.26 -11.26
N ALA A 78 -4.29 4.21 -10.56
CA ALA A 78 -5.67 4.06 -10.13
C ALA A 78 -6.54 5.30 -10.30
N ALA A 79 -6.04 6.37 -10.88
CA ALA A 79 -6.72 7.67 -10.93
C ALA A 79 -7.22 8.10 -9.54
N ALA A 80 -6.37 7.87 -8.53
CA ALA A 80 -6.65 8.15 -7.13
C ALA A 80 -5.89 9.40 -6.68
N THR A 81 -6.61 10.33 -6.05
CA THR A 81 -6.04 11.55 -5.47
C THR A 81 -5.92 11.36 -3.96
N VAL A 82 -4.74 11.61 -3.41
CA VAL A 82 -4.48 11.47 -1.98
C VAL A 82 -5.07 12.66 -1.23
N LEU A 83 -5.95 12.39 -0.28
CA LEU A 83 -6.59 13.39 0.59
C LEU A 83 -5.86 13.50 1.93
N ALA A 84 -5.30 12.41 2.42
CA ALA A 84 -4.52 12.34 3.65
C ALA A 84 -3.56 11.16 3.56
N MET A 85 -2.42 11.24 4.23
CA MET A 85 -1.48 10.14 4.33
C MET A 85 -0.71 10.17 5.65
N SER A 86 -0.35 8.98 6.12
CA SER A 86 0.52 8.80 7.28
C SER A 86 1.42 7.60 7.06
N ARG A 87 2.69 7.77 7.41
CA ARG A 87 3.67 6.69 7.26
C ARG A 87 3.40 5.58 8.27
N LEU A 88 3.32 4.33 7.77
CA LEU A 88 3.21 3.14 8.61
C LEU A 88 4.59 2.69 9.09
N GLY A 89 5.57 2.70 8.21
CA GLY A 89 6.94 2.35 8.51
C GLY A 89 7.69 1.75 7.33
N PHE A 90 8.88 1.26 7.62
CA PHE A 90 9.80 0.74 6.62
C PHE A 90 9.99 -0.77 6.77
N VAL A 91 10.19 -1.43 5.64
CA VAL A 91 10.63 -2.82 5.56
C VAL A 91 12.00 -2.84 4.90
N ARG A 92 12.97 -3.44 5.57
CA ARG A 92 14.29 -3.71 5.00
C ARG A 92 14.21 -4.96 4.13
N VAL A 93 14.81 -4.88 2.96
CA VAL A 93 14.85 -5.97 1.98
C VAL A 93 16.30 -6.34 1.69
N ASP A 94 16.70 -7.54 2.07
CA ASP A 94 18.04 -8.06 1.86
C ASP A 94 18.02 -9.14 0.79
N TYR A 95 18.90 -9.02 -0.21
CA TYR A 95 19.07 -9.97 -1.30
C TYR A 95 20.29 -10.86 -1.03
N GLU A 96 20.31 -12.07 -1.58
CA GLU A 96 21.43 -13.01 -1.42
C GLU A 96 22.79 -12.46 -1.93
N ASN A 97 22.74 -11.58 -2.94
CA ASN A 97 23.96 -10.95 -3.48
C ASN A 97 24.56 -9.86 -2.56
N GLY A 98 23.98 -9.64 -1.39
CA GLY A 98 24.39 -8.61 -0.44
C GLY A 98 23.78 -7.24 -0.66
N ALA A 99 22.98 -7.05 -1.71
CA ALA A 99 22.25 -5.80 -1.91
C ALA A 99 21.17 -5.63 -0.84
N CYS A 100 20.93 -4.40 -0.43
CA CYS A 100 19.93 -4.03 0.55
C CYS A 100 19.15 -2.82 0.05
N GLU A 101 17.85 -2.85 0.24
CA GLU A 101 16.99 -1.69 -0.01
C GLU A 101 15.92 -1.57 1.06
N TYR A 102 15.22 -0.44 1.09
CA TYR A 102 14.09 -0.22 1.99
C TYR A 102 12.84 0.08 1.18
N HIS A 103 11.72 -0.51 1.60
CA HIS A 103 10.39 -0.19 1.10
C HIS A 103 9.63 0.53 2.21
N VAL A 104 8.98 1.66 1.88
CA VAL A 104 8.17 2.41 2.83
C VAL A 104 6.69 2.21 2.53
N TYR A 105 5.88 2.07 3.59
CA TYR A 105 4.44 1.85 3.52
C TYR A 105 3.69 2.99 4.17
N TYR A 106 2.61 3.39 3.51
CA TYR A 106 1.74 4.47 3.98
C TYR A 106 0.29 4.00 4.10
N TRP A 107 -0.39 4.56 5.07
CA TRP A 107 -1.84 4.64 5.06
C TRP A 107 -2.22 5.88 4.25
N CYS A 108 -3.25 5.76 3.40
CA CYS A 108 -3.80 6.90 2.65
C CYS A 108 -5.32 6.89 2.69
N ARG A 109 -5.91 8.10 2.69
CA ARG A 109 -7.29 8.33 2.30
C ARG A 109 -7.25 8.88 0.89
N VAL A 110 -8.04 8.30 -0.02
CA VAL A 110 -8.05 8.69 -1.43
C VAL A 110 -9.44 8.98 -1.95
N ALA A 111 -9.52 9.85 -2.95
CA ALA A 111 -10.68 10.05 -3.78
C ALA A 111 -10.41 9.44 -5.16
N LEU A 112 -11.32 8.59 -5.64
CA LEU A 112 -11.20 7.94 -6.94
C LEU A 112 -11.93 8.74 -8.01
N ALA A 113 -11.26 9.00 -9.14
CA ALA A 113 -11.95 9.52 -10.30
C ALA A 113 -13.00 8.50 -10.79
N PRO A 114 -14.18 8.96 -11.27
CA PRO A 114 -15.23 8.05 -11.75
C PRO A 114 -14.76 7.17 -12.90
N GLU A 115 -13.91 7.73 -13.78
CA GLU A 115 -13.35 7.03 -14.92
C GLU A 115 -11.90 6.66 -14.65
N PHE A 116 -11.57 5.42 -14.96
CA PHE A 116 -10.22 4.90 -14.89
C PHE A 116 -9.77 4.48 -16.29
N VAL A 117 -8.73 5.14 -16.80
CA VAL A 117 -8.10 4.77 -18.08
C VAL A 117 -6.85 3.98 -17.77
N PRO A 118 -6.82 2.67 -18.07
CA PRO A 118 -5.64 1.84 -17.82
C PRO A 118 -4.39 2.38 -18.53
N LYS A 119 -3.29 2.40 -17.80
CA LYS A 119 -1.96 2.77 -18.32
C LYS A 119 -0.94 1.78 -17.79
N HIS A 120 0.05 1.46 -18.60
CA HIS A 120 1.14 0.56 -18.23
C HIS A 120 0.64 -0.85 -17.82
N GLU A 121 1.18 -1.41 -16.75
CA GLU A 121 0.91 -2.76 -16.28
C GLU A 121 -0.42 -2.90 -15.55
N VAL A 122 -0.91 -1.82 -14.97
CA VAL A 122 -2.19 -1.83 -14.25
C VAL A 122 -3.34 -1.66 -15.23
N VAL A 123 -4.22 -2.63 -15.26
CA VAL A 123 -5.39 -2.67 -16.14
C VAL A 123 -6.68 -2.47 -15.35
N GLU A 124 -6.70 -2.90 -14.09
CA GLU A 124 -7.87 -2.80 -13.22
C GLU A 124 -7.52 -2.24 -11.86
N ARG A 125 -8.42 -1.46 -11.30
CA ARG A 125 -8.44 -1.08 -9.90
C ARG A 125 -9.63 -1.74 -9.23
N LYS A 126 -9.48 -2.12 -7.96
CA LYS A 126 -10.49 -2.85 -7.21
C LYS A 126 -10.57 -2.30 -5.78
N LEU A 127 -11.79 -2.13 -5.28
CA LEU A 127 -12.02 -1.80 -3.88
C LEU A 127 -12.51 -3.04 -3.15
N VAL A 128 -11.84 -3.39 -2.06
CA VAL A 128 -12.19 -4.56 -1.24
C VAL A 128 -12.48 -4.14 0.20
N ALA A 129 -13.42 -4.81 0.83
CA ALA A 129 -13.65 -4.63 2.24
C ALA A 129 -12.43 -5.08 3.06
N PRO A 130 -12.12 -4.46 4.21
CA PRO A 130 -10.97 -4.87 5.03
C PRO A 130 -10.94 -6.36 5.36
N GLU A 131 -12.08 -6.98 5.59
CA GLU A 131 -12.22 -8.42 5.87
C GLU A 131 -11.82 -9.31 4.69
N ASP A 132 -11.85 -8.80 3.47
CA ASP A 132 -11.47 -9.53 2.26
C ASP A 132 -10.04 -9.23 1.77
N PHE A 133 -9.36 -8.30 2.42
CA PHE A 133 -8.05 -7.80 2.00
C PHE A 133 -6.99 -8.90 1.92
N LEU A 134 -6.86 -9.71 2.98
CA LEU A 134 -5.82 -10.76 3.03
C LEU A 134 -6.05 -11.85 2.00
N ASP A 135 -7.30 -12.16 1.66
CA ASP A 135 -7.62 -13.17 0.65
C ASP A 135 -7.46 -12.64 -0.77
N THR A 136 -7.58 -11.33 -0.97
CA THR A 136 -7.52 -10.71 -2.30
C THR A 136 -6.10 -10.30 -2.69
N LEU A 137 -5.33 -9.77 -1.76
CA LEU A 137 -3.91 -9.43 -1.99
C LEU A 137 -3.13 -10.73 -2.28
N PHE A 138 -2.39 -10.80 -3.41
CA PHE A 138 -1.79 -12.06 -3.83
C PHE A 138 -0.80 -12.65 -2.82
N TRP A 139 -0.16 -11.83 -1.99
CA TRP A 139 0.73 -12.28 -0.92
C TRP A 139 0.11 -12.12 0.48
N GLY A 140 -1.20 -11.86 0.54
CA GLY A 140 -1.89 -11.54 1.80
C GLY A 140 -1.87 -12.65 2.83
N ARG A 141 -1.98 -13.92 2.41
CA ARG A 141 -1.96 -15.07 3.30
C ARG A 141 -0.59 -15.72 3.46
N THR A 142 0.34 -15.42 2.56
CA THR A 142 1.68 -16.04 2.57
C THR A 142 2.72 -15.20 3.27
N ASP A 143 2.55 -13.89 3.30
CA ASP A 143 3.46 -12.96 3.96
C ASP A 143 2.77 -12.30 5.16
N PRO A 144 3.24 -12.56 6.40
CA PRO A 144 2.66 -11.97 7.62
C PRO A 144 2.66 -10.44 7.65
N LYS A 145 3.47 -9.80 6.82
CA LYS A 145 3.49 -8.33 6.67
C LYS A 145 2.12 -7.78 6.29
N ALA A 146 1.34 -8.52 5.49
CA ALA A 146 0.02 -8.07 5.06
C ALA A 146 -0.92 -7.82 6.25
N ALA A 147 -1.00 -8.77 7.17
CA ALA A 147 -1.83 -8.63 8.38
C ALA A 147 -1.31 -7.52 9.30
N MET A 148 0.01 -7.40 9.45
CA MET A 148 0.63 -6.36 10.26
C MET A 148 0.32 -4.96 9.71
N LEU A 149 0.47 -4.77 8.41
CA LEU A 149 0.19 -3.49 7.75
C LEU A 149 -1.31 -3.15 7.82
N LEU A 150 -2.17 -4.14 7.61
CA LEU A 150 -3.62 -3.96 7.72
C LEU A 150 -4.02 -3.50 9.13
N GLU A 151 -3.51 -4.17 10.17
CA GLU A 151 -3.78 -3.80 11.57
C GLU A 151 -3.40 -2.35 11.86
N ARG A 152 -2.19 -1.94 11.45
CA ARG A 152 -1.70 -0.56 11.61
C ARG A 152 -2.53 0.45 10.82
N ALA A 153 -2.90 0.12 9.60
CA ALA A 153 -3.71 0.99 8.76
C ALA A 153 -5.13 1.17 9.33
N LEU A 154 -5.73 0.11 9.86
CA LEU A 154 -7.05 0.18 10.49
C LEU A 154 -7.05 1.03 11.77
N GLU A 155 -5.96 1.03 12.52
CA GLU A 155 -5.78 1.93 13.67
C GLU A 155 -5.84 3.40 13.23
N LEU A 156 -5.17 3.74 12.12
CA LEU A 156 -5.21 5.09 11.57
C LEU A 156 -6.58 5.46 11.00
N GLU A 157 -7.28 4.50 10.37
CA GLU A 157 -8.65 4.70 9.92
C GLU A 157 -9.59 5.06 11.10
N ARG A 158 -9.49 4.33 12.20
CA ARG A 158 -10.27 4.61 13.41
C ARG A 158 -9.94 5.99 14.00
N ALA A 159 -8.66 6.34 14.05
CA ALA A 159 -8.20 7.63 14.56
C ALA A 159 -8.70 8.78 13.68
N GLN A 160 -8.72 8.60 12.36
CA GLN A 160 -9.23 9.60 11.43
C GLN A 160 -10.74 9.79 11.57
N ALA A 161 -11.50 8.71 11.70
CA ALA A 161 -12.94 8.77 11.92
C ALA A 161 -13.31 9.50 13.22
N GLN A 162 -12.49 9.38 14.26
CA GLN A 162 -12.69 10.10 15.55
C GLN A 162 -12.36 11.59 15.44
N ARG A 163 -11.45 11.99 14.55
CA ARG A 163 -11.09 13.39 14.33
C ARG A 163 -12.09 14.16 13.49
N ASP A 164 -12.87 13.45 12.67
CA ASP A 164 -13.85 14.04 11.76
C ASP A 164 -15.25 13.46 11.97
N PRO A 165 -15.84 13.63 13.18
CA PRO A 165 -17.17 13.08 13.48
C PRO A 165 -18.30 13.74 12.69
N GLY A 166 -18.06 14.93 12.09
CA GLY A 166 -19.04 15.63 11.25
C GLY A 166 -19.06 15.19 9.79
N GLY A 167 -18.04 14.48 9.33
CA GLY A 167 -17.93 14.03 7.94
C GLY A 167 -18.96 12.97 7.56
N GLU A 168 -19.38 12.16 8.52
CA GLU A 168 -20.38 11.12 8.31
C GLU A 168 -21.81 11.70 8.26
N ALA A 169 -22.11 12.68 9.08
CA ALA A 169 -23.44 13.32 9.11
C ALA A 169 -23.71 14.16 7.84
N ALA A 170 -22.68 14.73 7.22
CA ALA A 170 -22.82 15.52 6.01
C ALA A 170 -23.06 14.68 4.75
N ARG A 171 -22.83 13.35 4.80
CA ARG A 171 -23.03 12.43 3.67
C ARG A 171 -24.48 11.90 3.57
N TYR A 172 -25.29 12.06 4.62
CA TYR A 172 -26.65 11.54 4.70
C TYR A 172 -27.73 12.63 4.77
N SER A 173 -27.35 13.88 4.64
CA SER A 173 -28.31 15.01 4.61
C SER A 173 -28.62 15.46 3.19
#